data_74656767843fee82f59b43ca2ac0f940
#
_entry.id   74656767843fee82f59b43ca2ac0f940
#
_cell.length_a   1.000
_cell.length_b   1.000
_cell.length_c   1.000
_cell.angle_alpha   90.00
_cell.angle_beta   90.00
_cell.angle_gamma   90.00
#
_symmetry.space_group_name_H-M   'P 1'
#
loop_
_entity.id
_entity.type
_entity.pdbx_description
1 polymer ?
#
loop_
_entity_poly.entity_id
_entity_poly.type
_entity_poly.pdbx_seq_one_letter_code
_entity_poly.pdbx_strand_id
1 'polypeptide(L)'
;TKYTKGDEYDLLKISTGTDLTMELVKQAIYKQEVKVTKEMKEKAQEQVNNYKENMENFDEQIQSLGYKNSTQYMNKVLIPSLQASELTEKYFTDAKKDIQKTYKPSKARIIQCENKATAKKALKALKNGTDPEEVAQQYMVDSAKYSGKETLVTTKTTDLSTRLINTLSKTKKAGVIDEVFTNESSGTTYAYVAVLVSNTYKDIKDDVYTTLSSDDDVTKACLVYYLKKYNFEVHDQDVFNNLKANNPEYLVSRPDLSESDD
;
A
#
# COMPACT_ATOMS: atom_id res chain seq x y z
N THR A 1 -24.69 35.58 24.10
CA THR A 1 -25.13 34.26 23.61
C THR A 1 -24.52 33.23 24.52
N LYS A 2 -25.34 32.38 25.19
CA LYS A 2 -24.83 31.28 26.01
C LYS A 2 -24.73 30.07 25.12
N TYR A 3 -23.55 29.53 24.93
CA TYR A 3 -23.33 28.23 24.30
C TYR A 3 -23.76 27.13 25.26
N THR A 4 -24.49 26.16 24.74
CA THR A 4 -24.94 24.99 25.48
C THR A 4 -24.03 23.78 25.14
N LYS A 5 -24.08 22.73 25.95
CA LYS A 5 -23.42 21.45 25.62
C LYS A 5 -23.95 20.82 24.31
N GLY A 6 -25.20 21.15 23.92
CA GLY A 6 -25.77 20.76 22.64
C GLY A 6 -25.06 21.47 21.48
N ASP A 7 -24.83 22.78 21.59
CA ASP A 7 -24.12 23.52 20.57
C ASP A 7 -22.66 23.03 20.40
N GLU A 8 -21.99 22.66 21.50
CA GLU A 8 -20.64 22.05 21.47
C GLU A 8 -20.68 20.68 20.78
N TYR A 9 -21.69 19.85 21.09
CA TYR A 9 -21.86 18.55 20.46
C TYR A 9 -22.10 18.67 18.96
N ASP A 10 -22.96 19.60 18.52
CA ASP A 10 -23.25 19.81 17.12
C ASP A 10 -22.03 20.31 16.34
N LEU A 11 -21.24 21.21 16.94
CA LEU A 11 -19.96 21.65 16.36
C LEU A 11 -18.96 20.48 16.23
N LEU A 12 -18.80 19.66 17.25
CA LEU A 12 -17.94 18.48 17.23
C LEU A 12 -18.44 17.47 16.20
N LYS A 13 -19.75 17.25 16.12
CA LYS A 13 -20.34 16.36 15.12
C LYS A 13 -20.02 16.80 13.68
N ILE A 14 -20.19 18.09 13.39
CA ILE A 14 -19.91 18.67 12.08
C ILE A 14 -18.41 18.60 11.74
N SER A 15 -17.55 18.90 12.70
CA SER A 15 -16.10 19.03 12.45
C SER A 15 -15.34 17.71 12.46
N THR A 16 -15.71 16.76 13.33
CA THR A 16 -14.96 15.52 13.57
C THR A 16 -15.81 14.26 13.56
N GLY A 17 -17.12 14.38 13.44
CA GLY A 17 -18.06 13.25 13.56
C GLY A 17 -17.81 12.14 12.56
N THR A 18 -17.45 12.48 11.33
CA THR A 18 -17.11 11.50 10.29
C THR A 18 -15.84 10.73 10.63
N ASP A 19 -14.79 11.43 11.05
CA ASP A 19 -13.51 10.80 11.41
C ASP A 19 -13.66 9.87 12.60
N LEU A 20 -14.39 10.31 13.64
CA LEU A 20 -14.70 9.49 14.81
C LEU A 20 -15.53 8.26 14.43
N THR A 21 -16.54 8.42 13.58
CA THR A 21 -17.35 7.31 13.08
C THR A 21 -16.50 6.31 12.31
N MET A 22 -15.67 6.76 11.39
CA MET A 22 -14.79 5.89 10.61
C MET A 22 -13.73 5.21 11.47
N GLU A 23 -13.24 5.87 12.52
CA GLU A 23 -12.31 5.24 13.46
C GLU A 23 -13.01 4.10 14.25
N LEU A 24 -14.24 4.31 14.70
CA LEU A 24 -15.03 3.25 15.35
C LEU A 24 -15.33 2.07 14.40
N VAL A 25 -15.61 2.36 13.13
CA VAL A 25 -15.81 1.35 12.09
C VAL A 25 -14.52 0.53 11.87
N LYS A 26 -13.37 1.19 11.73
CA LYS A 26 -12.07 0.52 11.62
C LYS A 26 -11.81 -0.39 12.82
N GLN A 27 -12.00 0.11 14.04
CA GLN A 27 -11.83 -0.70 15.25
C GLN A 27 -12.78 -1.89 15.32
N ALA A 28 -14.03 -1.75 14.84
CA ALA A 28 -14.96 -2.87 14.74
C ALA A 28 -14.46 -3.93 13.74
N ILE A 29 -13.95 -3.51 12.57
CA ILE A 29 -13.34 -4.40 11.59
C ILE A 29 -12.12 -5.12 12.19
N TYR A 30 -11.22 -4.39 12.87
CA TYR A 30 -10.04 -4.99 13.52
C TYR A 30 -10.44 -6.09 14.49
N LYS A 31 -11.42 -5.85 15.35
CA LYS A 31 -11.90 -6.83 16.34
C LYS A 31 -12.51 -8.09 15.68
N GLN A 32 -13.14 -7.93 14.53
CA GLN A 32 -13.76 -9.05 13.81
C GLN A 32 -12.71 -9.89 13.03
N GLU A 33 -11.74 -9.23 12.42
CA GLU A 33 -10.79 -9.87 11.50
C GLU A 33 -9.51 -10.33 12.18
N VAL A 34 -9.09 -9.65 13.24
CA VAL A 34 -7.78 -9.85 13.86
C VAL A 34 -7.93 -10.04 15.37
N LYS A 35 -7.70 -11.27 15.82
CA LYS A 35 -7.70 -11.58 17.25
C LYS A 35 -6.46 -11.00 17.91
N VAL A 36 -6.65 -10.34 19.06
CA VAL A 36 -5.52 -9.88 19.88
C VAL A 36 -4.76 -11.07 20.45
N THR A 37 -3.54 -11.27 20.00
CA THR A 37 -2.68 -12.37 20.43
C THR A 37 -1.84 -11.99 21.66
N LYS A 38 -1.22 -12.99 22.29
CA LYS A 38 -0.25 -12.76 23.37
C LYS A 38 0.96 -11.96 22.85
N GLU A 39 1.44 -12.30 21.66
CA GLU A 39 2.55 -11.61 21.01
C GLU A 39 2.25 -10.12 20.75
N MET A 40 1.03 -9.78 20.29
CA MET A 40 0.63 -8.37 20.15
C MET A 40 0.67 -7.62 21.46
N LYS A 41 0.22 -8.24 22.55
CA LYS A 41 0.26 -7.62 23.88
C LYS A 41 1.70 -7.42 24.37
N GLU A 42 2.58 -8.38 24.12
CA GLU A 42 4.01 -8.30 24.45
C GLU A 42 4.68 -7.18 23.65
N LYS A 43 4.47 -7.11 22.34
CA LYS A 43 4.96 -6.02 21.47
C LYS A 43 4.46 -4.65 21.91
N ALA A 44 3.17 -4.53 22.25
CA ALA A 44 2.60 -3.29 22.70
C ALA A 44 3.18 -2.86 24.06
N GLN A 45 3.42 -3.81 24.98
CA GLN A 45 4.07 -3.54 26.26
C GLN A 45 5.53 -3.12 26.08
N GLU A 46 6.25 -3.76 25.17
CA GLU A 46 7.63 -3.40 24.82
C GLU A 46 7.70 -1.98 24.25
N GLN A 47 6.76 -1.60 23.38
CA GLN A 47 6.67 -0.21 22.90
C GLN A 47 6.42 0.79 24.03
N VAL A 48 5.53 0.48 24.98
CA VAL A 48 5.31 1.33 26.16
C VAL A 48 6.60 1.48 26.97
N ASN A 49 7.32 0.38 27.20
CA ASN A 49 8.58 0.42 27.95
C ASN A 49 9.62 1.29 27.21
N ASN A 50 9.74 1.12 25.91
CA ASN A 50 10.65 1.91 25.07
C ASN A 50 10.29 3.41 25.10
N TYR A 51 9.01 3.77 25.02
CA TYR A 51 8.58 5.17 25.17
C TYR A 51 8.95 5.73 26.57
N LYS A 52 8.76 4.97 27.64
CA LYS A 52 9.12 5.40 28.99
C LYS A 52 10.63 5.58 29.18
N GLU A 53 11.45 4.79 28.49
CA GLU A 53 12.91 4.87 28.55
C GLU A 53 13.47 6.05 27.72
N ASN A 54 12.82 6.37 26.60
CA ASN A 54 13.37 7.33 25.64
C ASN A 54 12.62 8.68 25.60
N MET A 55 11.50 8.81 26.28
CA MET A 55 10.72 10.05 26.31
C MET A 55 10.56 10.54 27.76
N GLU A 56 11.09 11.72 28.04
CA GLU A 56 10.79 12.40 29.29
C GLU A 56 9.27 12.68 29.40
N ASN A 57 8.71 12.43 30.57
CA ASN A 57 7.29 12.72 30.89
C ASN A 57 6.28 11.98 30.00
N PHE A 58 6.58 10.75 29.51
CA PHE A 58 5.65 9.96 28.70
C PHE A 58 4.26 9.83 29.34
N ASP A 59 4.18 9.52 30.64
CA ASP A 59 2.90 9.36 31.34
C ASP A 59 2.10 10.68 31.40
N GLU A 60 2.76 11.85 31.50
CA GLU A 60 2.11 13.17 31.44
C GLU A 60 1.63 13.48 30.02
N GLN A 61 2.42 13.13 29.01
CA GLN A 61 2.04 13.35 27.61
C GLN A 61 0.78 12.55 27.24
N ILE A 62 0.70 11.26 27.60
CA ILE A 62 -0.50 10.46 27.32
C ILE A 62 -1.72 10.94 28.11
N GLN A 63 -1.53 11.48 29.32
CA GLN A 63 -2.61 12.09 30.09
C GLN A 63 -3.13 13.36 29.43
N SER A 64 -2.26 14.19 28.87
CA SER A 64 -2.66 15.38 28.11
C SER A 64 -3.47 15.04 26.85
N LEU A 65 -3.27 13.84 26.29
CA LEU A 65 -4.04 13.28 25.19
C LEU A 65 -5.36 12.60 25.65
N GLY A 66 -5.66 12.64 26.97
CA GLY A 66 -6.90 12.11 27.53
C GLY A 66 -6.86 10.64 27.96
N TYR A 67 -5.69 9.99 27.96
CA TYR A 67 -5.54 8.62 28.46
C TYR A 67 -5.19 8.64 29.95
N LYS A 68 -5.85 7.75 30.72
CA LYS A 68 -5.64 7.70 32.19
C LYS A 68 -4.24 7.21 32.58
N ASN A 69 -3.67 6.31 31.80
CA ASN A 69 -2.37 5.69 32.06
C ASN A 69 -1.88 4.93 30.82
N SER A 70 -0.63 4.46 30.87
CA SER A 70 0.01 3.69 29.78
C SER A 70 -0.74 2.41 29.39
N THR A 71 -1.41 1.75 30.34
CA THR A 71 -2.24 0.56 30.03
C THR A 71 -3.44 0.93 29.15
N GLN A 72 -4.10 2.05 29.44
CA GLN A 72 -5.21 2.52 28.60
C GLN A 72 -4.73 2.94 27.22
N TYR A 73 -3.60 3.64 27.13
CA TYR A 73 -2.96 4.00 25.88
C TYR A 73 -2.61 2.76 25.04
N MET A 74 -1.95 1.77 25.68
CA MET A 74 -1.64 0.49 25.06
C MET A 74 -2.89 -0.19 24.46
N ASN A 75 -3.97 -0.28 25.22
CA ASN A 75 -5.19 -0.96 24.79
C ASN A 75 -6.00 -0.20 23.75
N LYS A 76 -5.96 1.14 23.76
CA LYS A 76 -6.76 1.98 22.87
C LYS A 76 -6.01 2.46 21.62
N VAL A 77 -4.67 2.42 21.65
CA VAL A 77 -3.84 2.94 20.55
C VAL A 77 -2.91 1.86 20.00
N LEU A 78 -2.03 1.29 20.83
CA LEU A 78 -0.98 0.41 20.34
C LEU A 78 -1.52 -0.94 19.85
N ILE A 79 -2.41 -1.57 20.60
CA ILE A 79 -3.02 -2.85 20.19
C ILE A 79 -3.86 -2.67 18.91
N PRO A 80 -4.76 -1.67 18.79
CA PRO A 80 -5.45 -1.40 17.53
C PRO A 80 -4.51 -1.10 16.35
N SER A 81 -3.40 -0.41 16.58
CA SER A 81 -2.38 -0.18 15.54
C SER A 81 -1.74 -1.48 15.05
N LEU A 82 -1.41 -2.40 15.97
CA LEU A 82 -0.90 -3.72 15.61
C LEU A 82 -1.96 -4.56 14.87
N GLN A 83 -3.23 -4.48 15.29
CA GLN A 83 -4.33 -5.12 14.56
C GLN A 83 -4.52 -4.53 13.16
N ALA A 84 -4.35 -3.23 12.97
CA ALA A 84 -4.40 -2.60 11.66
C ALA A 84 -3.30 -3.11 10.72
N SER A 85 -2.07 -3.28 11.23
CA SER A 85 -0.96 -3.85 10.47
C SER A 85 -1.22 -5.29 10.06
N GLU A 86 -1.70 -6.11 10.98
CA GLU A 86 -2.09 -7.51 10.71
C GLU A 86 -3.26 -7.60 9.71
N LEU A 87 -4.24 -6.68 9.82
CA LEU A 87 -5.35 -6.59 8.87
C LEU A 87 -4.85 -6.27 7.47
N THR A 88 -3.88 -5.37 7.34
CA THR A 88 -3.25 -5.05 6.06
C THR A 88 -2.56 -6.27 5.48
N GLU A 89 -1.78 -7.01 6.26
CA GLU A 89 -1.15 -8.26 5.81
C GLU A 89 -2.20 -9.30 5.36
N LYS A 90 -3.29 -9.44 6.13
CA LYS A 90 -4.42 -10.31 5.80
C LYS A 90 -5.09 -9.91 4.49
N TYR A 91 -5.25 -8.60 4.24
CA TYR A 91 -5.79 -8.08 2.99
C TYR A 91 -5.01 -8.55 1.77
N PHE A 92 -3.66 -8.58 1.84
CA PHE A 92 -2.83 -9.09 0.75
C PHE A 92 -3.04 -10.59 0.47
N THR A 93 -3.63 -11.32 1.40
CA THR A 93 -4.04 -12.72 1.19
C THR A 93 -5.47 -12.82 0.68
N ASP A 94 -6.39 -12.13 1.34
CA ASP A 94 -7.83 -12.24 1.09
C ASP A 94 -8.22 -11.61 -0.26
N ALA A 95 -7.64 -10.45 -0.60
CA ALA A 95 -7.92 -9.68 -1.81
C ALA A 95 -6.91 -9.93 -2.94
N LYS A 96 -6.18 -11.05 -2.93
CA LYS A 96 -5.10 -11.32 -3.89
C LYS A 96 -5.47 -11.13 -5.36
N LYS A 97 -6.72 -11.44 -5.73
CA LYS A 97 -7.21 -11.29 -7.13
C LYS A 97 -7.32 -9.82 -7.53
N ASP A 98 -7.81 -8.99 -6.61
CA ASP A 98 -7.97 -7.55 -6.83
C ASP A 98 -6.61 -6.87 -6.88
N ILE A 99 -5.70 -7.25 -5.98
CA ILE A 99 -4.30 -6.78 -5.98
C ILE A 99 -3.59 -7.13 -7.29
N GLN A 100 -3.70 -8.38 -7.75
CA GLN A 100 -3.10 -8.81 -9.02
C GLN A 100 -3.70 -8.06 -10.21
N LYS A 101 -5.01 -7.83 -10.22
CA LYS A 101 -5.71 -7.12 -11.30
C LYS A 101 -5.29 -5.64 -11.34
N THR A 102 -5.29 -4.99 -10.18
CA THR A 102 -5.05 -3.55 -10.06
C THR A 102 -3.57 -3.21 -10.20
N TYR A 103 -2.71 -3.88 -9.41
CA TYR A 103 -1.30 -3.52 -9.32
C TYR A 103 -0.39 -4.31 -10.26
N LYS A 104 -0.86 -5.43 -10.86
CA LYS A 104 -0.13 -6.26 -11.83
C LYS A 104 1.31 -6.59 -11.39
N PRO A 105 1.51 -7.05 -10.14
CA PRO A 105 2.85 -7.22 -9.60
C PRO A 105 3.63 -8.29 -10.35
N SER A 106 4.91 -8.02 -10.60
CA SER A 106 5.86 -8.94 -11.22
C SER A 106 7.25 -8.70 -10.67
N LYS A 107 7.97 -9.77 -10.30
CA LYS A 107 9.39 -9.71 -9.94
C LYS A 107 10.20 -9.89 -11.23
N ALA A 108 11.06 -8.94 -11.54
CA ALA A 108 11.85 -8.96 -12.77
C ALA A 108 13.28 -8.43 -12.52
N ARG A 109 14.19 -8.79 -13.41
CA ARG A 109 15.52 -8.20 -13.54
C ARG A 109 15.48 -7.28 -14.75
N ILE A 110 15.70 -5.99 -14.55
CA ILE A 110 15.56 -4.96 -15.57
C ILE A 110 16.90 -4.26 -15.77
N ILE A 111 17.26 -3.99 -17.01
CA ILE A 111 18.49 -3.28 -17.37
C ILE A 111 18.09 -2.01 -18.11
N GLN A 112 18.50 -0.86 -17.60
CA GLN A 112 18.30 0.46 -18.20
C GLN A 112 19.49 0.82 -19.07
N CYS A 113 19.25 0.93 -20.36
CA CYS A 113 20.25 1.28 -21.35
C CYS A 113 20.03 2.71 -21.87
N GLU A 114 21.09 3.35 -22.34
CA GLU A 114 21.04 4.70 -22.90
C GLU A 114 20.08 4.82 -24.10
N ASN A 115 20.07 3.81 -24.97
CA ASN A 115 19.28 3.83 -26.20
C ASN A 115 18.91 2.43 -26.70
N LYS A 116 18.01 2.38 -27.71
CA LYS A 116 17.55 1.12 -28.31
C LYS A 116 18.66 0.26 -28.90
N ALA A 117 19.72 0.84 -29.47
CA ALA A 117 20.80 0.08 -30.06
C ALA A 117 21.60 -0.69 -28.99
N THR A 118 21.91 -0.03 -27.88
CA THR A 118 22.55 -0.64 -26.70
C THR A 118 21.65 -1.70 -26.08
N ALA A 119 20.37 -1.41 -25.89
CA ALA A 119 19.40 -2.37 -25.35
C ALA A 119 19.26 -3.64 -26.22
N LYS A 120 19.34 -3.52 -27.56
CA LYS A 120 19.35 -4.70 -28.44
C LYS A 120 20.58 -5.59 -28.23
N LYS A 121 21.75 -5.00 -27.94
CA LYS A 121 22.97 -5.77 -27.62
C LYS A 121 22.80 -6.49 -26.27
N ALA A 122 22.29 -5.78 -25.26
CA ALA A 122 21.96 -6.35 -23.97
C ALA A 122 20.95 -7.50 -24.08
N LEU A 123 19.88 -7.32 -24.85
CA LEU A 123 18.90 -8.37 -25.12
C LEU A 123 19.52 -9.61 -25.76
N LYS A 124 20.43 -9.42 -26.72
CA LYS A 124 21.14 -10.53 -27.35
C LYS A 124 22.01 -11.28 -26.36
N ALA A 125 22.72 -10.58 -25.46
CA ALA A 125 23.52 -11.20 -24.41
C ALA A 125 22.65 -12.00 -23.42
N LEU A 126 21.53 -11.45 -22.98
CA LEU A 126 20.56 -12.16 -22.13
C LEU A 126 20.02 -13.43 -22.80
N LYS A 127 19.69 -13.36 -24.09
CA LYS A 127 19.21 -14.53 -24.88
C LYS A 127 20.27 -15.60 -25.05
N ASN A 128 21.56 -15.23 -25.01
CA ASN A 128 22.69 -16.17 -25.01
C ASN A 128 22.98 -16.77 -23.63
N GLY A 129 22.23 -16.39 -22.60
CA GLY A 129 22.35 -16.95 -21.24
C GLY A 129 23.32 -16.20 -20.33
N THR A 130 23.81 -15.03 -20.73
CA THR A 130 24.65 -14.19 -19.84
C THR A 130 23.80 -13.69 -18.67
N ASP A 131 24.39 -13.69 -17.47
CA ASP A 131 23.72 -13.22 -16.26
C ASP A 131 23.27 -11.77 -16.38
N PRO A 132 22.06 -11.41 -15.94
CA PRO A 132 21.51 -10.05 -16.07
C PRO A 132 22.37 -8.96 -15.39
N GLU A 133 23.03 -9.24 -14.27
CA GLU A 133 23.90 -8.27 -13.62
C GLU A 133 25.22 -8.07 -14.39
N GLU A 134 25.77 -9.13 -14.99
CA GLU A 134 26.90 -9.03 -15.89
C GLU A 134 26.56 -8.26 -17.18
N VAL A 135 25.38 -8.51 -17.73
CA VAL A 135 24.87 -7.75 -18.90
C VAL A 135 24.69 -6.28 -18.52
N ALA A 136 24.17 -5.99 -17.33
CA ALA A 136 24.00 -4.62 -16.85
C ALA A 136 25.35 -3.90 -16.76
N GLN A 137 26.38 -4.52 -16.21
CA GLN A 137 27.73 -3.94 -16.13
C GLN A 137 28.29 -3.51 -17.48
N GLN A 138 27.88 -4.17 -18.56
CA GLN A 138 28.37 -3.87 -19.92
C GLN A 138 27.52 -2.86 -20.68
N TYR A 139 26.23 -2.77 -20.41
CA TYR A 139 25.27 -2.07 -21.25
C TYR A 139 24.35 -1.07 -20.56
N MET A 140 24.36 -1.03 -19.20
CA MET A 140 23.54 -0.04 -18.49
C MET A 140 24.13 1.37 -18.64
N VAL A 141 23.27 2.37 -18.53
CA VAL A 141 23.71 3.76 -18.39
C VAL A 141 24.27 4.01 -16.99
N ASP A 142 25.29 4.89 -16.86
CA ASP A 142 25.98 5.14 -15.58
C ASP A 142 25.04 5.54 -14.44
N SER A 143 23.96 6.27 -14.73
CA SER A 143 22.93 6.69 -13.79
C SER A 143 21.74 5.72 -13.68
N ALA A 144 21.90 4.45 -14.12
CA ALA A 144 20.82 3.49 -14.17
C ALA A 144 20.21 3.19 -12.82
N LYS A 145 18.89 3.33 -12.71
CA LYS A 145 18.10 2.81 -11.59
C LYS A 145 18.01 1.28 -11.63
N TYR A 146 18.00 0.71 -12.84
CA TYR A 146 17.80 -0.72 -13.07
C TYR A 146 19.08 -1.36 -13.60
N SER A 147 19.72 -2.15 -12.74
CA SER A 147 21.06 -2.73 -12.93
C SER A 147 21.06 -4.26 -13.05
N GLY A 148 19.97 -4.86 -13.51
CA GLY A 148 19.87 -6.32 -13.62
C GLY A 148 19.55 -7.05 -12.33
N LYS A 149 19.45 -6.35 -11.19
CA LYS A 149 19.03 -6.91 -9.91
C LYS A 149 17.53 -7.17 -9.88
N GLU A 150 17.12 -8.12 -9.04
CA GLU A 150 15.70 -8.39 -8.83
C GLU A 150 15.00 -7.17 -8.24
N THR A 151 13.86 -6.82 -8.83
CA THR A 151 13.00 -5.75 -8.35
C THR A 151 11.54 -6.13 -8.55
N LEU A 152 10.67 -5.68 -7.65
CA LEU A 152 9.24 -5.76 -7.85
C LEU A 152 8.79 -4.60 -8.74
N VAL A 153 8.01 -4.92 -9.75
CA VAL A 153 7.38 -3.98 -10.67
C VAL A 153 5.88 -4.05 -10.50
N THR A 154 5.23 -2.91 -10.40
CA THR A 154 3.76 -2.79 -10.29
C THR A 154 3.26 -1.63 -11.13
N THR A 155 1.94 -1.44 -11.21
CA THR A 155 1.36 -0.24 -11.84
C THR A 155 1.74 1.07 -11.14
N LYS A 156 2.25 1.01 -9.90
CA LYS A 156 2.80 2.16 -9.16
C LYS A 156 4.25 2.48 -9.56
N THR A 157 4.89 1.67 -10.39
CA THR A 157 6.25 1.92 -10.89
C THR A 157 6.19 2.89 -12.07
N THR A 158 6.28 4.19 -11.78
CA THR A 158 6.01 5.28 -12.74
C THR A 158 7.16 5.55 -13.73
N ASP A 159 8.35 5.07 -13.42
CA ASP A 159 9.57 5.23 -14.24
C ASP A 159 9.77 4.11 -15.29
N LEU A 160 8.82 3.19 -15.38
CA LEU A 160 8.76 2.18 -16.43
C LEU A 160 7.50 2.35 -17.28
N SER A 161 7.60 2.02 -18.57
CA SER A 161 6.45 2.11 -19.46
C SER A 161 5.35 1.12 -19.08
N THR A 162 4.10 1.55 -19.18
CA THR A 162 2.92 0.70 -18.98
C THR A 162 2.98 -0.57 -19.84
N ARG A 163 3.60 -0.48 -21.03
CA ARG A 163 3.81 -1.63 -21.93
C ARG A 163 4.70 -2.69 -21.28
N LEU A 164 5.83 -2.30 -20.66
CA LEU A 164 6.73 -3.22 -19.97
C LEU A 164 6.01 -3.89 -18.79
N ILE A 165 5.34 -3.10 -17.96
CA ILE A 165 4.58 -3.60 -16.79
C ILE A 165 3.52 -4.63 -17.23
N ASN A 166 2.73 -4.28 -18.26
CA ASN A 166 1.70 -5.18 -18.80
C ASN A 166 2.30 -6.45 -19.42
N THR A 167 3.45 -6.35 -20.08
CA THR A 167 4.11 -7.51 -20.69
C THR A 167 4.61 -8.46 -19.60
N LEU A 168 5.27 -7.95 -18.55
CA LEU A 168 5.72 -8.76 -17.41
C LEU A 168 4.56 -9.51 -16.74
N SER A 169 3.46 -8.79 -16.46
CA SER A 169 2.31 -9.37 -15.76
C SER A 169 1.54 -10.43 -16.56
N LYS A 170 1.60 -10.37 -17.90
CA LYS A 170 0.91 -11.31 -18.80
C LYS A 170 1.78 -12.47 -19.28
N THR A 171 3.09 -12.38 -19.09
CA THR A 171 4.04 -13.41 -19.53
C THR A 171 3.86 -14.68 -18.68
N LYS A 172 3.67 -15.83 -19.33
CA LYS A 172 3.32 -17.09 -18.65
C LYS A 172 4.51 -17.84 -18.07
N LYS A 173 5.72 -17.59 -18.55
CA LYS A 173 6.94 -18.30 -18.14
C LYS A 173 8.03 -17.33 -17.77
N ALA A 174 8.72 -17.59 -16.68
CA ALA A 174 9.94 -16.88 -16.31
C ALA A 174 10.98 -16.97 -17.45
N GLY A 175 11.79 -15.92 -17.60
CA GLY A 175 12.82 -15.85 -18.63
C GLY A 175 12.91 -14.48 -19.31
N VAL A 176 13.78 -14.40 -20.31
CA VAL A 176 14.04 -13.19 -21.07
C VAL A 176 12.79 -12.75 -21.85
N ILE A 177 12.41 -11.50 -21.69
CA ILE A 177 11.37 -10.88 -22.50
C ILE A 177 11.98 -10.45 -23.85
N ASP A 178 11.51 -11.06 -24.95
CA ASP A 178 12.07 -10.83 -26.29
C ASP A 178 11.58 -9.51 -26.91
N GLU A 179 11.76 -8.42 -26.16
CA GLU A 179 11.36 -7.08 -26.56
C GLU A 179 12.26 -6.02 -25.91
N VAL A 180 12.50 -4.91 -26.64
CA VAL A 180 13.12 -3.69 -26.10
C VAL A 180 12.01 -2.67 -25.86
N PHE A 181 11.94 -2.18 -24.63
CA PHE A 181 10.99 -1.16 -24.19
C PHE A 181 11.67 0.20 -24.15
N THR A 182 10.87 1.26 -24.20
CA THR A 182 11.35 2.63 -24.00
C THR A 182 10.45 3.35 -23.04
N ASN A 183 11.04 4.25 -22.26
CA ASN A 183 10.32 5.20 -21.43
C ASN A 183 11.07 6.53 -21.44
N GLU A 184 10.31 7.63 -21.43
CA GLU A 184 10.86 8.97 -21.31
C GLU A 184 10.85 9.38 -19.84
N SER A 185 11.98 9.88 -19.37
CA SER A 185 12.12 10.43 -18.03
C SER A 185 12.91 11.72 -18.10
N SER A 186 12.33 12.81 -17.60
CA SER A 186 12.96 14.14 -17.57
C SER A 186 13.51 14.60 -18.94
N GLY A 187 12.75 14.35 -20.01
CA GLY A 187 13.15 14.72 -21.38
C GLY A 187 14.17 13.79 -22.03
N THR A 188 14.60 12.73 -21.35
CA THR A 188 15.51 11.70 -21.90
C THR A 188 14.78 10.39 -22.09
N THR A 189 14.88 9.81 -23.30
CA THR A 189 14.32 8.49 -23.59
C THR A 189 15.34 7.40 -23.37
N TYR A 190 15.11 6.58 -22.36
CA TYR A 190 15.89 5.38 -22.08
C TYR A 190 15.27 4.14 -22.72
N ALA A 191 16.10 3.12 -22.93
CA ALA A 191 15.66 1.82 -23.41
C ALA A 191 15.90 0.74 -22.35
N TYR A 192 14.98 -0.23 -22.26
CA TYR A 192 14.98 -1.25 -21.22
C TYR A 192 14.88 -2.63 -21.82
N VAL A 193 15.56 -3.59 -21.21
CA VAL A 193 15.35 -5.03 -21.42
C VAL A 193 15.05 -5.67 -20.08
N ALA A 194 14.32 -6.78 -20.10
CA ALA A 194 13.85 -7.40 -18.87
C ALA A 194 13.92 -8.92 -18.92
N VAL A 195 14.14 -9.51 -17.76
CA VAL A 195 14.00 -10.94 -17.48
C VAL A 195 12.92 -11.10 -16.42
N LEU A 196 11.84 -11.79 -16.73
CA LEU A 196 10.81 -12.13 -15.75
C LEU A 196 11.34 -13.20 -14.81
N VAL A 197 11.32 -12.92 -13.51
CA VAL A 197 11.66 -13.90 -12.45
C VAL A 197 10.40 -14.66 -12.03
N SER A 198 9.35 -13.94 -11.61
CA SER A 198 8.03 -14.50 -11.31
C SER A 198 6.95 -13.44 -11.34
N ASN A 199 5.74 -13.82 -11.77
CA ASN A 199 4.50 -13.09 -11.57
C ASN A 199 3.43 -13.98 -10.92
N THR A 200 3.85 -15.12 -10.38
CA THR A 200 3.02 -15.99 -9.56
C THR A 200 2.88 -15.37 -8.17
N TYR A 201 1.69 -14.92 -7.81
CA TYR A 201 1.46 -14.15 -6.59
C TYR A 201 2.01 -14.83 -5.32
N LYS A 202 1.91 -16.16 -5.23
CA LYS A 202 2.45 -16.94 -4.10
C LYS A 202 3.95 -16.73 -3.91
N ASP A 203 4.70 -16.60 -5.01
CA ASP A 203 6.16 -16.51 -4.97
C ASP A 203 6.65 -15.09 -4.64
N ILE A 204 5.81 -14.09 -4.88
CA ILE A 204 6.17 -12.67 -4.78
C ILE A 204 5.35 -11.92 -3.72
N LYS A 205 4.47 -12.59 -2.97
CA LYS A 205 3.54 -11.96 -2.02
C LYS A 205 4.26 -11.05 -1.01
N ASP A 206 5.38 -11.50 -0.47
CA ASP A 206 6.11 -10.75 0.55
C ASP A 206 6.75 -9.48 -0.03
N ASP A 207 7.27 -9.55 -1.27
CA ASP A 207 7.76 -8.36 -1.98
C ASP A 207 6.61 -7.39 -2.27
N VAL A 208 5.44 -7.91 -2.67
CA VAL A 208 4.24 -7.11 -2.94
C VAL A 208 3.78 -6.39 -1.66
N TYR A 209 3.72 -7.11 -0.54
CA TYR A 209 3.39 -6.53 0.76
C TYR A 209 4.41 -5.44 1.15
N THR A 210 5.69 -5.75 1.11
CA THR A 210 6.76 -4.80 1.47
C THR A 210 6.70 -3.53 0.63
N THR A 211 6.36 -3.65 -0.66
CA THR A 211 6.33 -2.51 -1.59
C THR A 211 5.06 -1.67 -1.46
N LEU A 212 3.91 -2.31 -1.22
CA LEU A 212 2.60 -1.66 -1.35
C LEU A 212 1.89 -1.41 -0.01
N SER A 213 2.31 -2.01 1.10
CA SER A 213 1.57 -1.92 2.37
C SER A 213 1.49 -0.51 2.96
N SER A 214 2.42 0.37 2.61
CA SER A 214 2.44 1.78 3.02
C SER A 214 1.90 2.76 1.97
N ASP A 215 1.42 2.25 0.82
CA ASP A 215 0.81 3.10 -0.22
C ASP A 215 -0.60 3.50 0.21
N ASP A 216 -0.92 4.80 0.13
CA ASP A 216 -2.20 5.35 0.58
C ASP A 216 -3.40 4.76 -0.17
N ASP A 217 -3.28 4.52 -1.49
CA ASP A 217 -4.36 3.93 -2.27
C ASP A 217 -4.59 2.46 -1.88
N VAL A 218 -3.52 1.73 -1.52
CA VAL A 218 -3.62 0.36 -1.01
C VAL A 218 -4.26 0.33 0.37
N THR A 219 -3.92 1.28 1.24
CA THR A 219 -4.53 1.41 2.57
C THR A 219 -6.02 1.72 2.45
N LYS A 220 -6.40 2.62 1.55
CA LYS A 220 -7.81 2.89 1.23
C LYS A 220 -8.51 1.66 0.65
N ALA A 221 -7.91 0.98 -0.31
CA ALA A 221 -8.46 -0.24 -0.91
C ALA A 221 -8.64 -1.37 0.11
N CYS A 222 -7.74 -1.51 1.07
CA CYS A 222 -7.87 -2.42 2.20
C CYS A 222 -9.14 -2.11 3.01
N LEU A 223 -9.34 -0.85 3.40
CA LEU A 223 -10.54 -0.45 4.14
C LEU A 223 -11.80 -0.71 3.32
N VAL A 224 -11.84 -0.28 2.05
CA VAL A 224 -12.99 -0.51 1.13
C VAL A 224 -13.32 -1.99 1.00
N TYR A 225 -12.31 -2.86 0.91
CA TYR A 225 -12.51 -4.30 0.85
C TYR A 225 -13.30 -4.82 2.06
N TYR A 226 -12.91 -4.41 3.27
CA TYR A 226 -13.59 -4.86 4.50
C TYR A 226 -14.93 -4.16 4.71
N LEU A 227 -15.09 -2.89 4.31
CA LEU A 227 -16.39 -2.22 4.29
C LEU A 227 -17.40 -2.97 3.39
N LYS A 228 -16.97 -3.41 2.20
CA LYS A 228 -17.79 -4.25 1.30
C LYS A 228 -18.09 -5.61 1.92
N LYS A 229 -17.09 -6.26 2.53
CA LYS A 229 -17.25 -7.55 3.19
C LYS A 229 -18.32 -7.53 4.28
N TYR A 230 -18.44 -6.40 4.99
CA TYR A 230 -19.41 -6.22 6.07
C TYR A 230 -20.68 -5.47 5.67
N ASN A 231 -20.89 -5.22 4.38
CA ASN A 231 -22.04 -4.47 3.85
C ASN A 231 -22.26 -3.15 4.62
N PHE A 232 -21.16 -2.37 4.76
CA PHE A 232 -21.20 -1.12 5.51
C PHE A 232 -22.20 -0.12 4.90
N GLU A 233 -23.07 0.44 5.74
CA GLU A 233 -24.05 1.46 5.37
C GLU A 233 -23.96 2.66 6.32
N VAL A 234 -24.18 3.85 5.79
CA VAL A 234 -24.19 5.10 6.53
C VAL A 234 -25.60 5.64 6.58
N HIS A 235 -26.16 5.74 7.81
CA HIS A 235 -27.51 6.25 8.03
C HIS A 235 -27.54 7.70 8.55
N ASP A 236 -26.45 8.21 9.10
CA ASP A 236 -26.33 9.61 9.53
C ASP A 236 -26.08 10.49 8.31
N GLN A 237 -26.94 11.51 8.11
CA GLN A 237 -26.92 12.36 6.92
C GLN A 237 -25.65 13.22 6.84
N ASP A 238 -25.12 13.69 7.98
CA ASP A 238 -23.93 14.54 8.00
C ASP A 238 -22.68 13.73 7.65
N VAL A 239 -22.57 12.52 8.22
CA VAL A 239 -21.49 11.56 7.89
C VAL A 239 -21.57 11.14 6.42
N PHE A 240 -22.80 10.86 5.91
CA PHE A 240 -23.00 10.53 4.50
C PHE A 240 -22.55 11.66 3.58
N ASN A 241 -22.98 12.90 3.84
CA ASN A 241 -22.63 14.05 3.01
C ASN A 241 -21.12 14.33 3.03
N ASN A 242 -20.47 14.18 4.19
CA ASN A 242 -19.03 14.35 4.32
C ASN A 242 -18.27 13.27 3.55
N LEU A 243 -18.62 12.00 3.71
CA LEU A 243 -18.01 10.90 2.96
C LEU A 243 -18.24 11.04 1.46
N LYS A 244 -19.44 11.43 1.02
CA LYS A 244 -19.73 11.68 -0.40
C LYS A 244 -18.81 12.76 -1.00
N ALA A 245 -18.49 13.78 -0.23
CA ALA A 245 -17.64 14.87 -0.70
C ALA A 245 -16.13 14.54 -0.68
N ASN A 246 -15.67 13.76 0.30
CA ASN A 246 -14.24 13.59 0.57
C ASN A 246 -13.72 12.17 0.32
N ASN A 247 -14.55 11.15 0.51
CA ASN A 247 -14.17 9.73 0.41
C ASN A 247 -15.36 8.89 -0.12
N PRO A 248 -15.87 9.18 -1.32
CA PRO A 248 -17.06 8.50 -1.86
C PRO A 248 -16.87 6.98 -1.98
N GLU A 249 -15.63 6.50 -2.10
CA GLU A 249 -15.26 5.09 -2.13
C GLU A 249 -15.62 4.31 -0.87
N TYR A 250 -15.81 5.00 0.26
CA TYR A 250 -16.25 4.37 1.53
C TYR A 250 -17.77 4.16 1.58
N LEU A 251 -18.53 4.81 0.72
CA LEU A 251 -19.98 4.58 0.58
C LEU A 251 -20.23 3.32 -0.27
N VAL A 252 -19.79 2.17 0.21
CA VAL A 252 -19.78 0.89 -0.54
C VAL A 252 -21.15 0.37 -0.92
N SER A 253 -22.21 0.84 -0.26
CA SER A 253 -23.61 0.59 -0.64
C SER A 253 -24.11 1.49 -1.80
N ARG A 254 -23.32 2.50 -2.19
CA ARG A 254 -23.60 3.47 -3.24
C ARG A 254 -22.42 3.61 -4.21
N PRO A 255 -22.09 2.53 -4.96
CA PRO A 255 -20.97 2.52 -5.88
C PRO A 255 -21.07 3.58 -6.99
N ASP A 256 -22.30 4.01 -7.32
CA ASP A 256 -22.58 5.10 -8.26
C ASP A 256 -21.92 6.44 -7.86
N LEU A 257 -21.57 6.63 -6.60
CA LEU A 257 -20.95 7.86 -6.11
C LEU A 257 -19.42 7.87 -6.20
N SER A 258 -18.81 6.70 -6.37
CA SER A 258 -17.34 6.55 -6.49
C SER A 258 -16.88 6.40 -7.95
N GLU A 259 -17.81 6.17 -8.88
CA GLU A 259 -17.50 6.21 -10.32
C GLU A 259 -17.49 7.67 -10.74
N SER A 260 -16.29 8.24 -10.90
CA SER A 260 -16.12 9.50 -11.63
C SER A 260 -16.54 9.25 -13.07
N ASP A 261 -17.44 10.06 -13.58
CA ASP A 261 -17.72 10.14 -15.02
C ASP A 261 -16.39 10.42 -15.75
N ASP A 262 -15.75 9.37 -16.33
CA ASP A 262 -14.66 9.47 -17.29
C ASP A 262 -15.23 9.79 -18.68
#